data_c968318afe23b071141f7003b233509d
#
_entry.id   c968318afe23b071141f7003b233509d
#
_cell.length_a   1.000
_cell.length_b   1.000
_cell.length_c   1.000
_cell.angle_alpha   90.00
_cell.angle_beta   90.00
_cell.angle_gamma   90.00
#
_symmetry.space_group_name_H-M   'P 1'
#
loop_
_entity.id
_entity.type
_entity.pdbx_description
1 polymer ?
#
loop_
_entity_poly.entity_id
_entity_poly.type
_entity_poly.pdbx_seq_one_letter_code
_entity_poly.pdbx_strand_id
1 'polypeptide(L)'
;MSISRLLRGSLAYASLVFIQATGNTRVLSIFREIRNQAFLSPKSRIHYRTQLLSELFKNANETSFFGERLEESTISGRDSNIEDVFGLLRTLKPIGKGDIAKRFPEGVVTKDHRDKRSIKKTSGTTGNRLSVVTNFSKRETARASTIYMLDLATKRSLGLAVVDIPPNVCNTVCGLEEPPITSWFELFSRGIRKKELFKPSFRSDFHGLFARKIVLRQDILAPLDARSPDELLAQLESTWHALINLRPELLRSFPQYILWIAQYAPRVKDKPLGLKFAMPYGGLASSSLFKQVREYLGVETRNAYGTSELGPIAASCDNHVAMHVNENFYEIEIMRDGQPVDDGQIGEIVITDLTNTAMPLIRYKVGDVGRFVPELCRCGRTTRRIEVLGRMQETIQHEERWITPAAIAEIAYSDRGVSNFRVDEIGVNQFELQITPSINGQLPNIESLKKQFSDLFDRSIKVAHRIVPYIQPEPNGKFLTCRLRSFRRQGQQKSE
;
A
#
# COMPACT_ATOMS: atom_id res chain seq x y z
N MET A 1 6.34 28.21 13.70
CA MET A 1 5.05 27.55 13.24
C MET A 1 4.01 28.64 13.16
N SER A 2 3.32 28.89 12.02
CA SER A 2 2.35 29.97 11.93
C SER A 2 1.08 29.69 12.76
N ILE A 3 0.52 30.71 13.40
CA ILE A 3 -0.72 30.65 14.20
C ILE A 3 -1.86 29.97 13.43
N SER A 4 -1.97 30.24 12.12
CA SER A 4 -2.96 29.60 11.25
C SER A 4 -2.82 28.07 11.16
N ARG A 5 -1.64 27.52 11.37
CA ARG A 5 -1.39 26.06 11.35
C ARG A 5 -1.77 25.37 12.66
N LEU A 6 -1.55 26.04 13.79
CA LEU A 6 -2.00 25.56 15.11
C LEU A 6 -3.53 25.52 15.15
N LEU A 7 -4.19 26.58 14.70
CA LEU A 7 -5.64 26.67 14.63
C LEU A 7 -6.27 25.57 13.74
N ARG A 8 -5.62 25.24 12.60
CA ARG A 8 -6.09 24.16 11.73
C ARG A 8 -5.98 22.77 12.36
N GLY A 9 -4.87 22.50 13.05
CA GLY A 9 -4.69 21.23 13.78
C GLY A 9 -5.72 21.09 14.89
N SER A 10 -5.98 22.18 15.63
CA SER A 10 -6.99 22.20 16.71
C SER A 10 -8.41 22.01 16.16
N LEU A 11 -8.75 22.66 15.04
CA LEU A 11 -10.06 22.49 14.39
C LEU A 11 -10.23 21.04 13.88
N ALA A 12 -9.22 20.48 13.23
CA ALA A 12 -9.26 19.10 12.76
C ALA A 12 -9.41 18.09 13.92
N TYR A 13 -8.74 18.36 15.04
CA TYR A 13 -8.87 17.55 16.24
C TYR A 13 -10.28 17.67 16.86
N ALA A 14 -10.80 18.88 17.04
CA ALA A 14 -12.15 19.11 17.50
C ALA A 14 -13.20 18.44 16.59
N SER A 15 -12.96 18.45 15.30
CA SER A 15 -13.79 17.78 14.29
C SER A 15 -13.77 16.26 14.45
N LEU A 16 -12.64 15.64 14.73
CA LEU A 16 -12.56 14.20 15.04
C LEU A 16 -13.30 13.85 16.34
N VAL A 17 -13.15 14.68 17.39
CA VAL A 17 -13.92 14.53 18.62
C VAL A 17 -15.42 14.61 18.36
N PHE A 18 -15.85 15.57 17.55
CA PHE A 18 -17.26 15.72 17.13
C PHE A 18 -17.75 14.47 16.36
N ILE A 19 -16.99 13.98 15.37
CA ILE A 19 -17.33 12.76 14.62
C ILE A 19 -17.42 11.56 15.57
N GLN A 20 -16.51 11.44 16.53
CA GLN A 20 -16.53 10.36 17.49
C GLN A 20 -17.75 10.43 18.41
N ALA A 21 -18.09 11.62 18.92
CA ALA A 21 -19.23 11.82 19.80
C ALA A 21 -20.59 11.60 19.09
N THR A 22 -20.71 12.05 17.83
CA THR A 22 -21.95 11.98 17.06
C THR A 22 -22.08 10.73 16.18
N GLY A 23 -20.95 10.10 15.82
CA GLY A 23 -20.87 9.00 14.86
C GLY A 23 -20.81 7.60 15.49
N ASN A 24 -20.74 7.49 16.82
CA ASN A 24 -20.48 6.23 17.51
C ASN A 24 -19.25 5.48 16.93
N THR A 25 -18.14 6.20 16.76
CA THR A 25 -16.89 5.70 16.16
C THR A 25 -15.74 5.79 17.15
N ARG A 26 -14.81 4.84 17.10
CA ARG A 26 -13.64 4.74 17.96
C ARG A 26 -12.33 5.19 17.27
N VAL A 27 -12.41 5.79 16.08
CA VAL A 27 -11.23 6.12 15.27
C VAL A 27 -10.18 6.93 16.03
N LEU A 28 -10.59 7.93 16.82
CA LEU A 28 -9.65 8.77 17.56
C LEU A 28 -9.00 8.00 18.74
N SER A 29 -9.76 7.18 19.46
CA SER A 29 -9.20 6.35 20.54
C SER A 29 -8.21 5.32 20.01
N ILE A 30 -8.56 4.64 18.91
CA ILE A 30 -7.68 3.68 18.22
C ILE A 30 -6.40 4.39 17.71
N PHE A 31 -6.53 5.57 17.12
CA PHE A 31 -5.35 6.34 16.66
C PHE A 31 -4.41 6.68 17.83
N ARG A 32 -4.95 7.15 18.97
CA ARG A 32 -4.14 7.45 20.15
C ARG A 32 -3.44 6.19 20.69
N GLU A 33 -4.15 5.08 20.72
CA GLU A 33 -3.61 3.81 21.16
C GLU A 33 -2.45 3.35 20.27
N ILE A 34 -2.61 3.32 18.95
CA ILE A 34 -1.53 2.96 18.02
C ILE A 34 -0.30 3.84 18.24
N ARG A 35 -0.52 5.16 18.36
CA ARG A 35 0.54 6.14 18.52
C ARG A 35 1.33 5.91 19.80
N ASN A 36 0.65 5.65 20.92
CA ASN A 36 1.28 5.40 22.22
C ASN A 36 2.02 4.06 22.22
N GLN A 37 1.40 3.01 21.71
CA GLN A 37 1.99 1.67 21.68
C GLN A 37 3.23 1.57 20.79
N ALA A 38 3.37 2.44 19.79
CA ALA A 38 4.54 2.44 18.91
C ALA A 38 5.88 2.69 19.64
N PHE A 39 5.85 3.24 20.84
CA PHE A 39 7.02 3.50 21.68
C PHE A 39 7.20 2.49 22.84
N LEU A 40 6.25 1.59 23.04
CA LEU A 40 6.33 0.55 24.05
C LEU A 40 7.26 -0.57 23.59
N SER A 41 7.85 -1.28 24.56
CA SER A 41 8.66 -2.47 24.25
C SER A 41 7.81 -3.55 23.53
N PRO A 42 8.41 -4.42 22.72
CA PRO A 42 7.70 -5.56 22.13
C PRO A 42 6.98 -6.42 23.16
N LYS A 43 7.60 -6.64 24.35
CA LYS A 43 7.00 -7.38 25.46
C LYS A 43 5.72 -6.71 25.98
N SER A 44 5.69 -5.38 26.05
CA SER A 44 4.50 -4.65 26.53
C SER A 44 3.34 -4.71 25.53
N ARG A 45 3.62 -4.84 24.25
CA ARG A 45 2.59 -4.96 23.19
C ARG A 45 2.03 -6.37 23.04
N ILE A 46 2.75 -7.39 23.51
CA ILE A 46 2.39 -8.79 23.26
C ILE A 46 1.00 -9.14 23.84
N HIS A 47 0.70 -8.67 25.04
CA HIS A 47 -0.58 -8.96 25.70
C HIS A 47 -1.78 -8.50 24.85
N TYR A 48 -1.76 -7.26 24.38
CA TYR A 48 -2.82 -6.70 23.52
C TYR A 48 -2.97 -7.51 22.22
N ARG A 49 -1.85 -7.85 21.58
CA ARG A 49 -1.82 -8.62 20.34
C ARG A 49 -2.31 -10.07 20.54
N THR A 50 -1.98 -10.68 21.68
CA THR A 50 -2.48 -12.01 22.07
C THR A 50 -4.00 -12.00 22.19
N GLN A 51 -4.59 -10.97 22.79
CA GLN A 51 -6.05 -10.84 22.89
C GLN A 51 -6.70 -10.75 21.49
N LEU A 52 -6.16 -9.91 20.60
CA LEU A 52 -6.69 -9.77 19.24
C LEU A 52 -6.55 -11.09 18.43
N LEU A 53 -5.43 -11.78 18.56
CA LEU A 53 -5.20 -13.04 17.86
C LEU A 53 -6.12 -14.16 18.40
N SER A 54 -6.34 -14.22 19.71
CA SER A 54 -7.29 -15.16 20.32
C SER A 54 -8.72 -14.90 19.84
N GLU A 55 -9.13 -13.63 19.77
CA GLU A 55 -10.43 -13.25 19.23
C GLU A 55 -10.54 -13.60 17.74
N LEU A 56 -9.48 -13.36 16.95
CA LEU A 56 -9.42 -13.73 15.55
C LEU A 56 -9.60 -15.24 15.38
N PHE A 57 -8.90 -16.07 16.14
CA PHE A 57 -9.01 -17.53 16.07
C PHE A 57 -10.41 -18.02 16.48
N LYS A 58 -11.01 -17.44 17.51
CA LYS A 58 -12.38 -17.74 17.91
C LYS A 58 -13.35 -17.51 16.75
N ASN A 59 -13.25 -16.35 16.07
CA ASN A 59 -14.10 -16.04 14.92
C ASN A 59 -13.74 -16.90 13.70
N ALA A 60 -12.47 -17.21 13.47
CA ALA A 60 -12.01 -18.04 12.36
C ALA A 60 -12.55 -19.46 12.48
N ASN A 61 -12.65 -19.99 13.70
CA ASN A 61 -13.21 -21.33 13.97
C ASN A 61 -14.68 -21.46 13.59
N GLU A 62 -15.42 -20.36 13.42
CA GLU A 62 -16.81 -20.36 12.93
C GLU A 62 -16.88 -20.60 11.41
N THR A 63 -15.78 -20.56 10.69
CA THR A 63 -15.69 -20.79 9.25
C THR A 63 -15.18 -22.20 8.98
N SER A 64 -15.74 -22.91 7.98
CA SER A 64 -15.32 -24.28 7.68
C SER A 64 -13.83 -24.36 7.34
N PHE A 65 -13.32 -23.42 6.52
CA PHE A 65 -11.94 -23.47 6.06
C PHE A 65 -10.90 -23.24 7.17
N PHE A 66 -11.12 -22.26 8.05
CA PHE A 66 -10.17 -22.01 9.13
C PHE A 66 -10.42 -22.90 10.33
N GLY A 67 -11.69 -23.32 10.58
CA GLY A 67 -12.01 -24.29 11.64
C GLY A 67 -11.26 -25.61 11.43
N GLU A 68 -11.38 -26.23 10.26
CA GLU A 68 -10.65 -27.45 9.88
C GLU A 68 -9.13 -27.30 10.09
N ARG A 69 -8.55 -26.19 9.67
CA ARG A 69 -7.12 -25.91 9.78
C ARG A 69 -6.64 -25.72 11.22
N LEU A 70 -7.46 -25.10 12.07
CA LEU A 70 -7.17 -24.93 13.49
C LEU A 70 -7.25 -26.27 14.22
N GLU A 71 -8.23 -27.12 13.91
CA GLU A 71 -8.37 -28.47 14.45
C GLU A 71 -7.15 -29.34 14.07
N GLU A 72 -6.75 -29.37 12.80
CA GLU A 72 -5.58 -30.09 12.34
C GLU A 72 -4.29 -29.66 13.08
N SER A 73 -4.14 -28.35 13.32
CA SER A 73 -2.98 -27.81 14.01
C SER A 73 -2.96 -28.13 15.50
N THR A 74 -4.12 -28.16 16.17
CA THR A 74 -4.22 -28.54 17.58
C THR A 74 -4.00 -30.04 17.79
N ILE A 75 -4.39 -30.88 16.84
CA ILE A 75 -4.15 -32.32 16.89
C ILE A 75 -2.65 -32.64 16.72
N SER A 76 -1.95 -31.92 15.83
CA SER A 76 -0.50 -32.10 15.62
C SER A 76 0.38 -31.52 16.73
N GLY A 77 -0.16 -30.60 17.53
CA GLY A 77 0.55 -29.88 18.62
C GLY A 77 0.20 -30.35 20.05
N ARG A 78 -0.17 -31.61 20.26
CA ARG A 78 -0.66 -32.15 21.54
C ARG A 78 0.25 -31.94 22.78
N ASP A 79 1.49 -31.49 22.58
CA ASP A 79 2.43 -31.19 23.68
C ASP A 79 2.66 -29.68 23.93
N SER A 80 2.02 -28.78 23.22
CA SER A 80 2.17 -27.34 23.43
C SER A 80 1.07 -26.82 24.35
N ASN A 81 1.45 -26.23 25.48
CA ASN A 81 0.60 -25.44 26.32
C ASN A 81 -0.16 -24.42 25.45
N ILE A 82 -1.48 -24.50 25.40
CA ILE A 82 -2.39 -23.62 24.62
C ILE A 82 -2.25 -22.12 24.99
N GLU A 83 -1.36 -21.77 25.93
CA GLU A 83 -1.06 -20.39 26.31
C GLU A 83 -0.25 -19.62 25.23
N ASP A 84 0.43 -20.28 24.29
CA ASP A 84 1.15 -19.60 23.19
C ASP A 84 0.33 -19.54 21.90
N VAL A 85 -0.56 -18.58 21.81
CA VAL A 85 -1.40 -18.33 20.61
C VAL A 85 -0.55 -18.00 19.37
N PHE A 86 0.63 -17.40 19.55
CA PHE A 86 1.56 -17.14 18.45
C PHE A 86 2.29 -18.42 18.02
N GLY A 87 2.54 -19.35 18.95
CA GLY A 87 3.02 -20.69 18.61
C GLY A 87 2.03 -21.42 17.72
N LEU A 88 0.74 -21.43 18.07
CA LEU A 88 -0.32 -22.00 17.24
C LEU A 88 -0.39 -21.31 15.87
N LEU A 89 -0.26 -19.99 15.80
CA LEU A 89 -0.23 -19.26 14.51
C LEU A 89 0.84 -19.81 13.58
N ARG A 90 2.05 -20.08 14.10
CA ARG A 90 3.18 -20.55 13.30
C ARG A 90 3.04 -21.98 12.79
N THR A 91 2.20 -22.81 13.41
CA THR A 91 1.92 -24.18 12.92
C THR A 91 1.01 -24.19 11.69
N LEU A 92 0.16 -23.15 11.51
CA LEU A 92 -0.73 -23.04 10.36
C LEU A 92 0.08 -22.81 9.08
N LYS A 93 -0.19 -23.59 8.02
CA LYS A 93 0.44 -23.36 6.71
C LYS A 93 0.01 -22.00 6.13
N PRO A 94 0.90 -21.21 5.51
CA PRO A 94 0.51 -20.00 4.78
C PRO A 94 -0.49 -20.29 3.65
N ILE A 95 -1.42 -19.36 3.42
CA ILE A 95 -2.46 -19.48 2.40
C ILE A 95 -2.31 -18.38 1.35
N GLY A 96 -2.67 -18.72 0.12
CA GLY A 96 -2.64 -17.78 -1.00
C GLY A 96 -4.03 -17.25 -1.38
N LYS A 97 -4.05 -16.32 -2.31
CA LYS A 97 -5.26 -15.72 -2.86
C LYS A 97 -6.23 -16.75 -3.45
N GLY A 98 -5.70 -17.79 -4.12
CA GLY A 98 -6.47 -18.86 -4.72
C GLY A 98 -7.23 -19.70 -3.68
N ASP A 99 -6.61 -19.94 -2.52
CA ASP A 99 -7.22 -20.72 -1.44
C ASP A 99 -8.47 -20.03 -0.88
N ILE A 100 -8.40 -18.71 -0.73
CA ILE A 100 -9.51 -17.88 -0.28
C ILE A 100 -10.59 -17.76 -1.36
N ALA A 101 -10.20 -17.48 -2.61
CA ALA A 101 -11.15 -17.26 -3.70
C ALA A 101 -12.03 -18.49 -3.98
N LYS A 102 -11.45 -19.69 -3.90
CA LYS A 102 -12.17 -20.95 -4.10
C LYS A 102 -13.24 -21.25 -3.03
N ARG A 103 -13.10 -20.65 -1.84
CA ARG A 103 -13.95 -20.92 -0.66
C ARG A 103 -14.84 -19.74 -0.27
N PHE A 104 -14.75 -18.65 -1.02
CA PHE A 104 -15.58 -17.47 -0.78
C PHE A 104 -17.00 -17.67 -1.29
N PRO A 105 -18.04 -17.22 -0.55
CA PRO A 105 -17.94 -16.64 0.81
C PRO A 105 -18.08 -17.68 1.94
N GLU A 106 -18.69 -18.84 1.69
CA GLU A 106 -19.20 -19.77 2.72
C GLU A 106 -18.09 -20.33 3.62
N GLY A 107 -16.92 -20.61 3.05
CA GLY A 107 -15.82 -21.22 3.78
C GLY A 107 -14.94 -20.23 4.58
N VAL A 108 -15.00 -18.94 4.27
CA VAL A 108 -14.03 -17.93 4.80
C VAL A 108 -14.67 -16.71 5.45
N VAL A 109 -15.99 -16.51 5.29
CA VAL A 109 -16.73 -15.40 5.92
C VAL A 109 -17.48 -15.92 7.14
N THR A 110 -17.31 -15.25 8.28
CA THR A 110 -17.99 -15.61 9.54
C THR A 110 -19.50 -15.37 9.44
N LYS A 111 -20.28 -16.14 10.17
CA LYS A 111 -21.75 -16.08 10.18
C LYS A 111 -22.30 -14.92 11.03
N ASP A 112 -21.43 -14.21 11.75
CA ASP A 112 -21.87 -13.09 12.56
C ASP A 112 -22.51 -11.99 11.70
N HIS A 113 -23.80 -11.77 11.90
CA HIS A 113 -24.61 -10.80 11.16
C HIS A 113 -24.82 -9.49 11.93
N ARG A 114 -24.22 -9.32 13.13
CA ARG A 114 -24.44 -8.14 13.98
C ARG A 114 -23.78 -6.89 13.41
N ASP A 115 -22.67 -7.04 12.71
CA ASP A 115 -21.92 -5.92 12.12
C ASP A 115 -22.34 -5.65 10.68
N LYS A 116 -22.38 -4.37 10.32
CA LYS A 116 -22.52 -3.95 8.91
C LYS A 116 -21.28 -4.36 8.13
N ARG A 117 -21.44 -5.22 7.16
CA ARG A 117 -20.36 -5.72 6.31
C ARG A 117 -20.25 -4.89 5.04
N SER A 118 -19.02 -4.71 4.57
CA SER A 118 -18.72 -4.08 3.30
C SER A 118 -17.84 -5.03 2.49
N ILE A 119 -18.20 -5.28 1.25
CA ILE A 119 -17.44 -6.12 0.32
C ILE A 119 -16.60 -5.23 -0.58
N LYS A 120 -15.33 -5.55 -0.70
CA LYS A 120 -14.39 -4.90 -1.63
C LYS A 120 -13.83 -5.95 -2.57
N LYS A 121 -13.65 -5.58 -3.84
CA LYS A 121 -12.97 -6.43 -4.83
C LYS A 121 -11.56 -5.93 -5.06
N THR A 122 -10.59 -6.83 -5.08
CA THR A 122 -9.18 -6.46 -5.35
C THR A 122 -8.93 -6.24 -6.84
N SER A 123 -7.94 -5.44 -7.19
CA SER A 123 -7.61 -5.12 -8.59
C SER A 123 -7.04 -6.30 -9.41
N GLY A 124 -6.58 -7.36 -8.75
CA GLY A 124 -6.09 -8.61 -9.37
C GLY A 124 -5.12 -8.41 -10.53
N THR A 125 -3.83 -8.37 -10.27
CA THR A 125 -2.78 -8.34 -11.32
C THR A 125 -2.70 -9.65 -12.13
N THR A 126 -3.23 -10.75 -11.57
CA THR A 126 -3.19 -12.11 -12.13
C THR A 126 -4.54 -12.57 -12.72
N GLY A 127 -5.49 -11.64 -12.94
CA GLY A 127 -6.84 -11.99 -13.43
C GLY A 127 -7.82 -12.43 -12.35
N ASN A 128 -7.39 -13.05 -11.28
CA ASN A 128 -8.26 -13.49 -10.18
C ASN A 128 -8.51 -12.36 -9.18
N ARG A 129 -9.72 -11.82 -9.18
CA ARG A 129 -10.17 -10.82 -8.19
C ARG A 129 -10.57 -11.52 -6.91
N LEU A 130 -10.10 -11.02 -5.77
CA LEU A 130 -10.54 -11.48 -4.47
C LEU A 130 -11.60 -10.52 -3.93
N SER A 131 -12.72 -11.06 -3.48
CA SER A 131 -13.69 -10.32 -2.69
C SER A 131 -13.30 -10.38 -1.21
N VAL A 132 -13.22 -9.24 -0.55
CA VAL A 132 -12.87 -9.14 0.88
C VAL A 132 -14.03 -8.52 1.63
N VAL A 133 -14.50 -9.22 2.64
CA VAL A 133 -15.54 -8.74 3.56
C VAL A 133 -14.89 -8.08 4.76
N THR A 134 -15.34 -6.89 5.11
CA THR A 134 -14.88 -6.18 6.31
C THR A 134 -16.05 -5.77 7.19
N ASN A 135 -15.89 -5.89 8.50
CA ASN A 135 -16.85 -5.39 9.48
C ASN A 135 -16.61 -3.90 9.80
N PHE A 136 -17.45 -3.35 10.66
CA PHE A 136 -17.34 -1.94 11.06
C PHE A 136 -16.04 -1.66 11.83
N SER A 137 -15.66 -2.54 12.76
CA SER A 137 -14.43 -2.42 13.55
C SER A 137 -13.19 -2.37 12.65
N LYS A 138 -13.07 -3.27 11.66
CA LYS A 138 -11.96 -3.25 10.68
C LYS A 138 -11.88 -1.93 9.91
N ARG A 139 -13.01 -1.33 9.56
CA ARG A 139 -13.03 -0.04 8.87
C ARG A 139 -12.55 1.10 9.76
N GLU A 140 -12.87 1.05 11.05
CA GLU A 140 -12.38 2.04 12.03
C GLU A 140 -10.87 1.92 12.23
N THR A 141 -10.36 0.69 12.41
CA THR A 141 -8.91 0.46 12.53
C THR A 141 -8.16 0.90 11.28
N ALA A 142 -8.69 0.66 10.08
CA ALA A 142 -8.09 1.13 8.83
C ALA A 142 -8.05 2.66 8.72
N ARG A 143 -9.13 3.36 9.14
CA ARG A 143 -9.16 4.83 9.19
C ARG A 143 -8.16 5.39 10.19
N ALA A 144 -8.12 4.82 11.39
CA ALA A 144 -7.16 5.20 12.43
C ALA A 144 -5.71 4.97 11.98
N SER A 145 -5.44 3.84 11.32
CA SER A 145 -4.14 3.52 10.73
C SER A 145 -3.74 4.52 9.65
N THR A 146 -4.69 4.97 8.81
CA THR A 146 -4.41 6.02 7.79
C THR A 146 -3.99 7.32 8.47
N ILE A 147 -4.69 7.76 9.52
CA ILE A 147 -4.33 8.96 10.28
C ILE A 147 -2.94 8.78 10.93
N TYR A 148 -2.69 7.60 11.50
CA TYR A 148 -1.39 7.29 12.11
C TYR A 148 -0.24 7.30 11.08
N MET A 149 -0.46 6.76 9.89
CA MET A 149 0.55 6.80 8.82
C MET A 149 0.87 8.24 8.39
N LEU A 150 -0.12 9.13 8.35
CA LEU A 150 0.10 10.56 8.08
C LEU A 150 0.86 11.24 9.23
N ASP A 151 0.52 10.93 10.47
CA ASP A 151 1.24 11.43 11.66
C ASP A 151 2.70 10.97 11.65
N LEU A 152 2.92 9.70 11.38
CA LEU A 152 4.25 9.11 11.28
C LEU A 152 5.09 9.78 10.20
N ALA A 153 4.51 9.94 9.01
CA ALA A 153 5.19 10.46 7.84
C ALA A 153 5.50 11.96 7.94
N THR A 154 4.61 12.74 8.54
CA THR A 154 4.69 14.21 8.50
C THR A 154 4.87 14.86 9.86
N LYS A 155 4.88 14.08 10.94
CA LYS A 155 4.82 14.54 12.35
C LYS A 155 3.58 15.42 12.61
N ARG A 156 2.52 15.22 11.83
CA ARG A 156 1.24 15.91 11.91
C ARG A 156 0.11 14.99 11.50
N SER A 157 -0.73 14.65 12.43
CA SER A 157 -1.86 13.76 12.16
C SER A 157 -3.03 14.43 11.46
N LEU A 158 -3.21 15.74 11.68
CA LEU A 158 -4.45 16.42 11.36
C LEU A 158 -4.24 17.83 10.79
N GLY A 159 -5.17 18.26 9.95
CA GLY A 159 -5.16 19.60 9.36
C GLY A 159 -4.09 19.80 8.28
N LEU A 160 -3.49 18.72 7.78
CA LEU A 160 -2.57 18.72 6.65
C LEU A 160 -3.37 18.85 5.35
N ALA A 161 -2.96 19.75 4.46
CA ALA A 161 -3.55 19.82 3.13
C ALA A 161 -2.97 18.71 2.26
N VAL A 162 -3.81 17.75 1.88
CA VAL A 162 -3.42 16.55 1.12
C VAL A 162 -4.03 16.59 -0.27
N VAL A 163 -3.23 16.33 -1.28
CA VAL A 163 -3.72 16.02 -2.64
C VAL A 163 -3.40 14.56 -2.93
N ASP A 164 -4.42 13.81 -3.32
CA ASP A 164 -4.30 12.45 -3.83
C ASP A 164 -4.51 12.45 -5.35
N ILE A 165 -3.62 11.73 -6.05
CA ILE A 165 -3.79 11.40 -7.47
C ILE A 165 -3.83 9.88 -7.57
N PRO A 166 -5.02 9.27 -7.42
CA PRO A 166 -5.16 7.83 -7.46
C PRO A 166 -4.99 7.31 -8.90
N PRO A 167 -4.57 6.05 -9.08
CA PRO A 167 -4.65 5.41 -10.39
C PRO A 167 -6.11 5.27 -10.82
N ASN A 168 -6.38 5.31 -12.11
CA ASN A 168 -7.74 5.24 -12.68
C ASN A 168 -8.53 4.02 -12.17
N VAL A 169 -7.87 2.91 -12.01
CA VAL A 169 -8.48 1.64 -11.60
C VAL A 169 -8.86 1.60 -10.11
N CYS A 170 -8.29 2.44 -9.25
CA CYS A 170 -8.70 2.49 -7.84
C CYS A 170 -10.13 2.98 -7.64
N ASN A 171 -10.64 3.82 -8.52
CA ASN A 171 -12.01 4.32 -8.43
C ASN A 171 -13.05 3.31 -8.92
N THR A 172 -12.67 2.42 -9.86
CA THR A 172 -13.58 1.45 -10.49
C THR A 172 -13.37 0.01 -10.04
N VAL A 173 -12.17 -0.36 -9.58
CA VAL A 173 -11.78 -1.75 -9.33
C VAL A 173 -11.58 -2.06 -7.85
N CYS A 174 -11.32 -1.07 -7.00
CA CYS A 174 -11.25 -1.26 -5.55
C CYS A 174 -12.62 -1.45 -4.88
N GLY A 175 -13.67 -1.69 -5.67
CA GLY A 175 -14.97 -2.21 -5.20
C GLY A 175 -15.77 -1.23 -4.35
N LEU A 176 -15.62 0.05 -4.57
CA LEU A 176 -16.70 0.98 -4.24
C LEU A 176 -17.73 0.81 -5.36
N GLU A 177 -18.88 0.24 -5.06
CA GLU A 177 -20.01 0.14 -6.01
C GLU A 177 -20.42 1.52 -6.52
N GLU A 178 -20.03 2.58 -5.81
CA GLU A 178 -20.21 3.97 -6.17
C GLU A 178 -18.94 4.77 -5.85
N PRO A 179 -18.55 5.74 -6.71
CA PRO A 179 -17.39 6.59 -6.45
C PRO A 179 -17.57 7.34 -5.12
N PRO A 180 -16.48 7.61 -4.39
CA PRO A 180 -16.58 8.34 -3.13
C PRO A 180 -17.16 9.73 -3.38
N ILE A 181 -18.12 10.14 -2.55
CA ILE A 181 -18.67 11.50 -2.58
C ILE A 181 -17.56 12.50 -2.30
N THR A 182 -17.30 13.40 -3.24
CA THR A 182 -16.16 14.33 -3.19
C THR A 182 -16.55 15.77 -2.82
N SER A 183 -17.83 16.11 -2.92
CA SER A 183 -18.35 17.46 -2.64
C SER A 183 -19.62 17.43 -1.79
N TRP A 184 -19.86 18.54 -1.07
CA TRP A 184 -21.09 18.74 -0.31
C TRP A 184 -22.33 18.79 -1.21
N PHE A 185 -22.20 19.38 -2.40
CA PHE A 185 -23.28 19.42 -3.38
C PHE A 185 -23.67 18.00 -3.83
N GLU A 186 -22.69 17.15 -4.14
CA GLU A 186 -22.92 15.76 -4.50
C GLU A 186 -23.62 14.98 -3.36
N LEU A 187 -23.15 15.16 -2.11
CA LEU A 187 -23.72 14.51 -0.94
C LEU A 187 -25.21 14.86 -0.78
N PHE A 188 -25.52 16.13 -0.77
CA PHE A 188 -26.92 16.59 -0.57
C PHE A 188 -27.80 16.26 -1.76
N SER A 189 -27.33 16.46 -2.99
CA SER A 189 -28.11 16.12 -4.19
C SER A 189 -28.41 14.61 -4.28
N ARG A 190 -27.47 13.76 -3.87
CA ARG A 190 -27.66 12.32 -3.80
C ARG A 190 -28.63 11.93 -2.67
N GLY A 191 -28.49 12.53 -1.49
CA GLY A 191 -29.38 12.32 -0.35
C GLY A 191 -30.83 12.69 -0.68
N ILE A 192 -31.05 13.80 -1.40
CA ILE A 192 -32.38 14.23 -1.87
C ILE A 192 -32.93 13.26 -2.91
N ARG A 193 -32.15 12.93 -3.96
CA ARG A 193 -32.60 12.03 -5.04
C ARG A 193 -32.96 10.64 -4.52
N LYS A 194 -32.19 10.09 -3.59
CA LYS A 194 -32.42 8.76 -2.99
C LYS A 194 -33.41 8.79 -1.80
N LYS A 195 -33.89 9.98 -1.39
CA LYS A 195 -34.72 10.16 -0.16
C LYS A 195 -34.04 9.58 1.10
N GLU A 196 -32.73 9.78 1.22
CA GLU A 196 -31.90 9.15 2.26
C GLU A 196 -31.30 10.14 3.26
N LEU A 197 -31.69 11.43 3.26
CA LEU A 197 -31.08 12.50 4.09
C LEU A 197 -30.96 12.17 5.59
N PHE A 198 -31.83 11.31 6.12
CA PHE A 198 -31.85 10.92 7.54
C PHE A 198 -31.47 9.46 7.78
N LYS A 199 -31.13 8.71 6.73
CA LYS A 199 -30.73 7.31 6.87
C LYS A 199 -29.29 7.15 7.37
N PRO A 200 -28.94 6.01 8.01
CA PRO A 200 -27.59 5.73 8.45
C PRO A 200 -26.53 5.79 7.34
N SER A 201 -26.92 5.46 6.09
CA SER A 201 -26.06 5.57 4.90
C SER A 201 -25.62 7.02 4.65
N PHE A 202 -26.56 7.96 4.61
CA PHE A 202 -26.26 9.38 4.44
C PHE A 202 -25.38 9.92 5.57
N ARG A 203 -25.67 9.53 6.82
CA ARG A 203 -24.83 9.91 7.98
C ARG A 203 -23.40 9.38 7.84
N SER A 204 -23.22 8.18 7.36
CA SER A 204 -21.90 7.60 7.10
C SER A 204 -21.15 8.37 6.01
N ASP A 205 -21.83 8.74 4.92
CA ASP A 205 -21.27 9.52 3.81
C ASP A 205 -20.92 10.94 4.25
N PHE A 206 -21.80 11.58 5.04
CA PHE A 206 -21.54 12.90 5.64
C PHE A 206 -20.29 12.87 6.51
N HIS A 207 -20.16 11.91 7.44
CA HIS A 207 -18.98 11.78 8.28
C HIS A 207 -17.72 11.49 7.46
N GLY A 208 -17.84 10.68 6.42
CA GLY A 208 -16.74 10.39 5.50
C GLY A 208 -16.25 11.62 4.74
N LEU A 209 -17.17 12.40 4.20
CA LEU A 209 -16.86 13.66 3.50
C LEU A 209 -16.32 14.73 4.46
N PHE A 210 -16.93 14.86 5.65
CA PHE A 210 -16.49 15.78 6.69
C PHE A 210 -15.04 15.45 7.13
N ALA A 211 -14.76 14.18 7.38
CA ALA A 211 -13.40 13.75 7.72
C ALA A 211 -12.39 14.08 6.62
N ARG A 212 -12.72 13.85 5.34
CA ARG A 212 -11.84 14.21 4.23
C ARG A 212 -11.63 15.70 4.08
N LYS A 213 -12.71 16.49 4.06
CA LYS A 213 -12.63 17.94 3.77
C LYS A 213 -12.17 18.79 4.94
N ILE A 214 -12.51 18.41 6.16
CA ILE A 214 -12.21 19.20 7.36
C ILE A 214 -11.01 18.63 8.12
N VAL A 215 -11.00 17.31 8.37
CA VAL A 215 -9.94 16.67 9.16
C VAL A 215 -8.66 16.50 8.35
N LEU A 216 -8.77 15.90 7.16
CA LEU A 216 -7.63 15.61 6.29
C LEU A 216 -7.40 16.69 5.23
N ARG A 217 -8.35 17.59 4.99
CA ARG A 217 -8.29 18.59 3.90
C ARG A 217 -7.82 17.96 2.58
N GLN A 218 -8.40 16.83 2.26
CA GLN A 218 -8.00 15.98 1.14
C GLN A 218 -8.74 16.41 -0.12
N ASP A 219 -7.99 16.73 -1.16
CA ASP A 219 -8.47 16.89 -2.53
C ASP A 219 -7.99 15.72 -3.39
N ILE A 220 -8.83 15.31 -4.33
CA ILE A 220 -8.54 14.19 -5.24
C ILE A 220 -8.52 14.77 -6.66
N LEU A 221 -7.38 14.60 -7.35
CA LEU A 221 -7.22 14.97 -8.75
C LEU A 221 -7.44 13.76 -9.66
N ALA A 222 -7.63 14.05 -10.94
CA ALA A 222 -7.71 13.02 -11.97
C ALA A 222 -6.41 12.20 -12.05
N PRO A 223 -6.49 10.91 -12.39
CA PRO A 223 -5.31 10.07 -12.60
C PRO A 223 -4.49 10.54 -13.81
N LEU A 224 -3.20 10.18 -13.82
CA LEU A 224 -2.32 10.33 -14.98
C LEU A 224 -2.38 9.02 -15.80
N ASP A 225 -3.45 8.82 -16.54
CA ASP A 225 -3.76 7.61 -17.30
C ASP A 225 -3.59 7.79 -18.82
N ALA A 226 -2.65 8.62 -19.22
CA ALA A 226 -2.31 8.94 -20.58
C ALA A 226 -2.03 7.69 -21.44
N ARG A 227 -2.34 7.80 -22.73
CA ARG A 227 -2.08 6.76 -23.74
C ARG A 227 -0.92 7.12 -24.67
N SER A 228 -0.46 8.36 -24.62
CA SER A 228 0.66 8.88 -25.41
C SER A 228 1.50 9.87 -24.59
N PRO A 229 2.73 10.17 -25.02
CA PRO A 229 3.56 11.18 -24.37
C PRO A 229 2.93 12.58 -24.35
N ASP A 230 2.25 12.99 -25.44
CA ASP A 230 1.62 14.31 -25.54
C ASP A 230 0.44 14.43 -24.58
N GLU A 231 -0.39 13.39 -24.49
CA GLU A 231 -1.48 13.32 -23.53
C GLU A 231 -0.95 13.37 -22.08
N LEU A 232 0.17 12.68 -21.78
CA LEU A 232 0.82 12.74 -20.49
C LEU A 232 1.29 14.15 -20.16
N LEU A 233 1.88 14.86 -21.12
CA LEU A 233 2.33 16.24 -20.91
C LEU A 233 1.14 17.17 -20.62
N ALA A 234 0.04 17.06 -21.36
CA ALA A 234 -1.18 17.84 -21.12
C ALA A 234 -1.79 17.56 -19.73
N GLN A 235 -1.83 16.27 -19.32
CA GLN A 235 -2.31 15.89 -17.99
C GLN A 235 -1.38 16.41 -16.88
N LEU A 236 -0.07 16.40 -17.08
CA LEU A 236 0.92 16.95 -16.15
C LEU A 236 0.77 18.46 -16.01
N GLU A 237 0.56 19.20 -17.09
CA GLU A 237 0.30 20.63 -17.08
C GLU A 237 -0.96 20.96 -16.27
N SER A 238 -2.07 20.28 -16.53
CA SER A 238 -3.32 20.45 -15.79
C SER A 238 -3.15 20.12 -14.30
N THR A 239 -2.47 19.02 -14.00
CA THR A 239 -2.16 18.60 -12.61
C THR A 239 -1.30 19.64 -11.91
N TRP A 240 -0.28 20.19 -12.59
CA TRP A 240 0.60 21.21 -12.05
C TRP A 240 -0.16 22.49 -11.69
N HIS A 241 -1.03 22.97 -12.57
CA HIS A 241 -1.91 24.12 -12.28
C HIS A 241 -2.83 23.86 -11.08
N ALA A 242 -3.37 22.64 -10.97
CA ALA A 242 -4.19 22.27 -9.82
C ALA A 242 -3.37 22.27 -8.51
N LEU A 243 -2.13 21.77 -8.52
CA LEU A 243 -1.23 21.80 -7.36
C LEU A 243 -0.87 23.24 -6.93
N ILE A 244 -0.64 24.15 -7.90
CA ILE A 244 -0.40 25.58 -7.62
C ILE A 244 -1.62 26.21 -6.92
N ASN A 245 -2.83 25.95 -7.41
CA ASN A 245 -4.06 26.51 -6.87
C ASN A 245 -4.45 25.94 -5.50
N LEU A 246 -4.33 24.63 -5.31
CA LEU A 246 -4.69 23.92 -4.08
C LEU A 246 -3.66 24.10 -2.96
N ARG A 247 -2.42 24.41 -3.30
CA ARG A 247 -1.29 24.58 -2.35
C ARG A 247 -1.21 23.46 -1.30
N PRO A 248 -1.12 22.17 -1.72
CA PRO A 248 -1.05 21.08 -0.77
C PRO A 248 0.25 21.11 0.03
N GLU A 249 0.24 20.53 1.22
CA GLU A 249 1.45 20.25 1.99
C GLU A 249 1.98 18.82 1.72
N LEU A 250 1.09 17.90 1.32
CA LEU A 250 1.41 16.51 0.99
C LEU A 250 0.79 16.10 -0.34
N LEU A 251 1.62 15.58 -1.23
CA LEU A 251 1.20 14.90 -2.46
C LEU A 251 1.27 13.39 -2.24
N ARG A 252 0.13 12.71 -2.45
CA ARG A 252 0.03 11.25 -2.40
C ARG A 252 -0.35 10.72 -3.77
N SER A 253 0.40 9.73 -4.27
CA SER A 253 0.10 9.14 -5.58
C SER A 253 0.88 7.83 -5.79
N PHE A 254 0.77 7.25 -6.98
CA PHE A 254 1.70 6.23 -7.43
C PHE A 254 3.13 6.77 -7.53
N PRO A 255 4.16 5.95 -7.24
CA PRO A 255 5.55 6.34 -7.39
C PRO A 255 5.86 6.94 -8.75
N GLN A 256 5.34 6.30 -9.81
CA GLN A 256 5.52 6.73 -11.19
C GLN A 256 4.94 8.13 -11.46
N TYR A 257 3.73 8.40 -10.97
CA TYR A 257 3.10 9.71 -11.15
C TYR A 257 3.85 10.81 -10.39
N ILE A 258 4.32 10.51 -9.18
CA ILE A 258 5.14 11.46 -8.40
C ILE A 258 6.45 11.75 -9.13
N LEU A 259 7.11 10.75 -9.71
CA LEU A 259 8.32 10.96 -10.51
C LEU A 259 8.06 11.82 -11.75
N TRP A 260 6.99 11.57 -12.49
CA TRP A 260 6.62 12.37 -13.66
C TRP A 260 6.34 13.83 -13.30
N ILE A 261 5.60 14.08 -12.22
CA ILE A 261 5.36 15.42 -11.69
C ILE A 261 6.69 16.09 -11.28
N ALA A 262 7.60 15.33 -10.66
CA ALA A 262 8.91 15.84 -10.29
C ALA A 262 9.78 16.20 -11.51
N GLN A 263 9.80 15.33 -12.52
CA GLN A 263 10.54 15.58 -13.78
C GLN A 263 9.91 16.67 -14.65
N TYR A 264 8.62 16.99 -14.43
CA TYR A 264 7.96 18.10 -15.10
C TYR A 264 8.35 19.46 -14.50
N ALA A 265 8.70 19.52 -13.20
CA ALA A 265 9.03 20.75 -12.47
C ALA A 265 10.09 21.66 -13.14
N PRO A 266 11.16 21.14 -13.78
CA PRO A 266 12.14 21.98 -14.49
C PRO A 266 11.60 22.68 -15.74
N ARG A 267 10.47 22.23 -16.28
CA ARG A 267 9.83 22.79 -17.50
C ARG A 267 9.01 24.05 -17.23
N VAL A 268 8.73 24.34 -15.96
CA VAL A 268 7.84 25.43 -15.54
C VAL A 268 8.53 26.36 -14.53
N LYS A 269 8.14 27.65 -14.56
CA LYS A 269 8.73 28.66 -13.65
C LYS A 269 8.10 28.61 -12.27
N ASP A 270 6.77 28.44 -12.21
CA ASP A 270 6.01 28.48 -10.96
C ASP A 270 6.00 27.12 -10.29
N LYS A 271 6.35 27.09 -9.00
CA LYS A 271 6.34 25.87 -8.20
C LYS A 271 5.15 25.85 -7.24
N PRO A 272 4.60 24.67 -6.89
CA PRO A 272 3.52 24.57 -5.91
C PRO A 272 4.02 25.05 -4.54
N LEU A 273 3.61 26.23 -4.15
CA LEU A 273 3.95 26.80 -2.85
C LEU A 273 3.28 26.01 -1.72
N GLY A 274 4.07 25.56 -0.76
CA GLY A 274 3.57 24.85 0.42
C GLY A 274 3.77 23.35 0.40
N LEU A 275 4.05 22.73 -0.76
CA LEU A 275 4.36 21.30 -0.85
C LEU A 275 5.63 20.98 -0.06
N LYS A 276 5.52 20.02 0.88
CA LYS A 276 6.61 19.63 1.78
C LYS A 276 6.94 18.16 1.70
N PHE A 277 5.92 17.34 1.38
CA PHE A 277 6.02 15.90 1.40
C PHE A 277 5.46 15.30 0.12
N ALA A 278 6.14 14.25 -0.37
CA ALA A 278 5.64 13.34 -1.38
C ALA A 278 5.59 11.92 -0.79
N MET A 279 4.44 11.26 -0.89
CA MET A 279 4.19 9.95 -0.29
C MET A 279 3.63 8.99 -1.33
N PRO A 280 4.46 8.18 -1.98
CA PRO A 280 3.97 7.14 -2.87
C PRO A 280 3.22 6.04 -2.12
N TYR A 281 2.25 5.44 -2.81
CA TYR A 281 1.51 4.26 -2.37
C TYR A 281 1.11 3.39 -3.56
N GLY A 282 0.82 2.12 -3.32
CA GLY A 282 0.25 1.19 -4.32
C GLY A 282 1.22 0.71 -5.41
N GLY A 283 2.44 1.17 -5.42
CA GLY A 283 3.52 0.78 -6.30
C GLY A 283 4.85 0.70 -5.56
N LEU A 284 5.90 0.32 -6.28
CA LEU A 284 7.25 0.20 -5.74
C LEU A 284 7.95 1.56 -5.78
N ALA A 285 8.47 2.00 -4.63
CA ALA A 285 9.33 3.17 -4.51
C ALA A 285 10.77 2.76 -4.17
N SER A 286 11.73 3.21 -4.98
CA SER A 286 13.16 3.00 -4.75
C SER A 286 13.82 4.25 -4.13
N SER A 287 15.00 4.08 -3.53
CA SER A 287 15.77 5.21 -2.97
C SER A 287 16.21 6.19 -4.06
N SER A 288 16.56 5.67 -5.23
CA SER A 288 16.93 6.49 -6.40
C SER A 288 15.75 7.33 -6.91
N LEU A 289 14.53 6.76 -6.96
CA LEU A 289 13.32 7.52 -7.27
C LEU A 289 13.09 8.64 -6.23
N PHE A 290 13.20 8.32 -4.94
CA PHE A 290 13.07 9.30 -3.86
C PHE A 290 14.09 10.43 -3.97
N LYS A 291 15.33 10.09 -4.34
CA LYS A 291 16.39 11.09 -4.56
C LYS A 291 15.99 12.06 -5.67
N GLN A 292 15.55 11.57 -6.83
CA GLN A 292 15.10 12.45 -7.92
C GLN A 292 13.92 13.34 -7.49
N VAL A 293 12.91 12.77 -6.81
CA VAL A 293 11.75 13.55 -6.33
C VAL A 293 12.18 14.67 -5.39
N ARG A 294 13.09 14.41 -4.44
CA ARG A 294 13.62 15.44 -3.54
C ARG A 294 14.38 16.51 -4.30
N GLU A 295 15.22 16.14 -5.27
CA GLU A 295 16.03 17.08 -6.04
C GLU A 295 15.18 18.00 -6.93
N TYR A 296 14.15 17.47 -7.60
CA TYR A 296 13.32 18.26 -8.50
C TYR A 296 12.26 19.11 -7.78
N LEU A 297 11.62 18.57 -6.75
CA LEU A 297 10.53 19.26 -6.04
C LEU A 297 10.97 19.96 -4.77
N GLY A 298 12.14 19.65 -4.22
CA GLY A 298 12.60 20.20 -2.94
C GLY A 298 11.77 19.73 -1.73
N VAL A 299 11.16 18.53 -1.80
CA VAL A 299 10.26 17.97 -0.79
C VAL A 299 10.87 16.79 -0.05
N GLU A 300 10.39 16.51 1.16
CA GLU A 300 10.70 15.28 1.85
C GLU A 300 9.88 14.13 1.28
N THR A 301 10.51 12.96 1.11
CA THR A 301 9.81 11.76 0.64
C THR A 301 9.44 10.85 1.80
N ARG A 302 8.29 10.21 1.69
CA ARG A 302 7.79 9.23 2.67
C ARG A 302 7.27 8.02 1.91
N ASN A 303 7.32 6.84 2.50
CA ASN A 303 6.80 5.62 1.90
C ASN A 303 5.59 5.11 2.67
N ALA A 304 4.66 4.45 1.97
CA ALA A 304 3.48 3.82 2.56
C ALA A 304 3.21 2.48 1.91
N TYR A 305 2.92 1.49 2.73
CA TYR A 305 2.56 0.15 2.31
C TYR A 305 1.18 -0.25 2.81
N GLY A 306 0.41 -0.81 1.92
CA GLY A 306 -0.89 -1.37 2.20
C GLY A 306 -1.41 -2.16 1.01
N THR A 307 -2.38 -3.03 1.26
CA THR A 307 -3.06 -3.80 0.21
C THR A 307 -4.56 -3.57 0.27
N SER A 308 -5.24 -3.87 -0.83
CA SER A 308 -6.71 -3.75 -0.88
C SER A 308 -7.39 -4.68 0.13
N GLU A 309 -6.77 -5.84 0.39
CA GLU A 309 -7.27 -6.87 1.29
C GLU A 309 -7.15 -6.46 2.76
N LEU A 310 -6.01 -5.89 3.13
CA LEU A 310 -5.62 -5.65 4.53
C LEU A 310 -5.79 -4.18 4.96
N GLY A 311 -5.70 -3.25 4.01
CA GLY A 311 -5.67 -1.81 4.27
C GLY A 311 -4.26 -1.30 4.56
N PRO A 312 -4.10 -0.20 5.34
CA PRO A 312 -2.82 0.42 5.66
C PRO A 312 -2.00 -0.45 6.63
N ILE A 313 -0.78 -0.84 6.23
CA ILE A 313 0.08 -1.78 6.97
C ILE A 313 1.29 -1.10 7.58
N ALA A 314 2.03 -0.30 6.79
CA ALA A 314 3.28 0.32 7.24
C ALA A 314 3.54 1.68 6.57
N ALA A 315 4.31 2.56 7.23
CA ALA A 315 4.74 3.84 6.67
C ALA A 315 6.12 4.25 7.19
N SER A 316 6.87 5.03 6.39
CA SER A 316 8.15 5.58 6.83
C SER A 316 7.98 6.87 7.62
N CYS A 317 8.89 7.11 8.58
CA CYS A 317 8.95 8.32 9.39
C CYS A 317 9.97 9.35 8.89
N ASP A 318 10.75 8.99 7.90
CA ASP A 318 11.86 9.73 7.32
C ASP A 318 11.97 9.51 5.81
N ASN A 319 13.06 9.98 5.19
CA ASN A 319 13.28 9.87 3.74
C ASN A 319 13.75 8.48 3.26
N HIS A 320 13.67 7.47 4.08
CA HIS A 320 14.02 6.10 3.71
C HIS A 320 12.82 5.32 3.16
N VAL A 321 13.11 4.28 2.41
CA VAL A 321 12.08 3.37 1.89
C VAL A 321 11.56 2.40 2.97
N ALA A 322 12.34 2.18 4.04
CA ALA A 322 11.95 1.32 5.15
C ALA A 322 10.79 1.93 5.97
N MET A 323 9.82 1.12 6.31
CA MET A 323 8.55 1.54 6.89
C MET A 323 8.29 0.86 8.23
N HIS A 324 7.87 1.63 9.24
CA HIS A 324 7.37 1.10 10.50
C HIS A 324 6.08 0.33 10.29
N VAL A 325 6.07 -0.93 10.72
CA VAL A 325 4.87 -1.78 10.70
C VAL A 325 3.90 -1.34 11.79
N ASN A 326 2.60 -1.33 11.49
CA ASN A 326 1.56 -1.21 12.48
C ASN A 326 1.35 -2.58 13.17
N GLU A 327 2.30 -2.96 14.03
CA GLU A 327 2.32 -4.25 14.72
C GLU A 327 1.14 -4.47 15.68
N ASN A 328 0.39 -3.41 16.00
CA ASN A 328 -0.81 -3.57 16.81
C ASN A 328 -1.89 -4.38 16.09
N PHE A 329 -1.92 -4.30 14.76
CA PHE A 329 -2.98 -4.89 13.94
C PHE A 329 -2.51 -5.94 12.95
N TYR A 330 -1.19 -6.05 12.76
CA TYR A 330 -0.63 -6.99 11.80
C TYR A 330 0.51 -7.78 12.41
N GLU A 331 0.43 -9.11 12.29
CA GLU A 331 1.60 -9.97 12.40
C GLU A 331 2.16 -10.18 11.02
N ILE A 332 3.45 -9.87 10.83
CA ILE A 332 4.16 -10.04 9.55
C ILE A 332 5.28 -11.05 9.75
N GLU A 333 5.37 -11.98 8.81
CA GLU A 333 6.45 -12.96 8.68
C GLU A 333 7.09 -12.78 7.30
N ILE A 334 8.41 -12.94 7.23
CA ILE A 334 9.14 -13.03 5.97
C ILE A 334 9.55 -14.48 5.79
N MET A 335 9.13 -15.08 4.67
CA MET A 335 9.28 -16.52 4.49
C MET A 335 10.00 -16.85 3.18
N ARG A 336 10.87 -17.86 3.22
CA ARG A 336 11.50 -18.44 2.05
C ARG A 336 11.36 -19.95 2.13
N ASP A 337 10.94 -20.59 1.04
CA ASP A 337 10.74 -22.05 0.96
C ASP A 337 9.88 -22.64 2.11
N GLY A 338 8.88 -21.87 2.53
CA GLY A 338 7.96 -22.29 3.59
C GLY A 338 8.47 -22.08 5.02
N GLN A 339 9.67 -21.55 5.20
CA GLN A 339 10.28 -21.29 6.51
C GLN A 339 10.47 -19.78 6.74
N PRO A 340 10.32 -19.28 7.99
CA PRO A 340 10.71 -17.93 8.34
C PRO A 340 12.20 -17.70 8.08
N VAL A 341 12.56 -16.48 7.68
CA VAL A 341 13.96 -16.07 7.52
C VAL A 341 14.35 -15.02 8.56
N ASP A 342 15.65 -14.88 8.81
CA ASP A 342 16.19 -13.88 9.73
C ASP A 342 15.98 -12.44 9.21
N ASP A 343 16.00 -11.47 10.13
CA ASP A 343 15.96 -10.07 9.78
C ASP A 343 17.11 -9.70 8.83
N GLY A 344 16.80 -8.92 7.80
CA GLY A 344 17.71 -8.56 6.70
C GLY A 344 17.63 -9.51 5.50
N GLN A 345 17.16 -10.74 5.67
CA GLN A 345 17.01 -11.69 4.55
C GLN A 345 15.71 -11.44 3.76
N ILE A 346 15.79 -11.67 2.45
CA ILE A 346 14.69 -11.47 1.51
C ILE A 346 13.80 -12.72 1.47
N GLY A 347 12.47 -12.50 1.54
CA GLY A 347 11.48 -13.56 1.39
C GLY A 347 10.11 -13.04 1.00
N GLU A 348 9.15 -13.95 0.87
CA GLU A 348 7.73 -13.65 0.63
C GLU A 348 7.10 -13.06 1.90
N ILE A 349 6.35 -11.98 1.74
CA ILE A 349 5.64 -11.34 2.86
C ILE A 349 4.35 -12.11 3.13
N VAL A 350 4.23 -12.60 4.37
CA VAL A 350 3.04 -13.29 4.89
C VAL A 350 2.47 -12.47 6.03
N ILE A 351 1.16 -12.20 5.98
CA ILE A 351 0.50 -11.30 6.95
C ILE A 351 -0.71 -11.97 7.59
N THR A 352 -0.82 -11.84 8.90
CA THR A 352 -2.05 -12.11 9.65
C THR A 352 -2.68 -10.78 10.06
N ASP A 353 -3.94 -10.56 9.66
CA ASP A 353 -4.73 -9.39 10.06
C ASP A 353 -5.44 -9.68 11.38
N LEU A 354 -4.97 -9.10 12.47
CA LEU A 354 -5.51 -9.30 13.82
C LEU A 354 -6.88 -8.65 14.05
N THR A 355 -7.40 -7.89 13.08
CA THR A 355 -8.56 -7.01 13.30
C THR A 355 -9.80 -7.33 12.45
N ASN A 356 -9.65 -8.09 11.37
CA ASN A 356 -10.78 -8.45 10.50
C ASN A 356 -11.42 -9.78 10.91
N THR A 357 -12.35 -9.74 11.85
CA THR A 357 -13.08 -10.94 12.30
C THR A 357 -14.20 -11.37 11.35
N ALA A 358 -14.62 -10.52 10.41
CA ALA A 358 -15.66 -10.88 9.44
C ALA A 358 -15.17 -11.84 8.34
N MET A 359 -13.92 -11.70 7.93
CA MET A 359 -13.23 -12.57 6.98
C MET A 359 -11.78 -12.65 7.43
N PRO A 360 -11.45 -13.59 8.31
CA PRO A 360 -10.08 -13.77 8.81
C PRO A 360 -9.09 -14.00 7.69
N LEU A 361 -7.96 -13.31 7.72
CA LEU A 361 -6.82 -13.56 6.84
C LEU A 361 -5.62 -13.92 7.72
N ILE A 362 -5.41 -15.22 7.90
CA ILE A 362 -4.41 -15.80 8.79
C ILE A 362 -3.29 -16.39 7.96
N ARG A 363 -2.06 -15.91 8.18
CA ARG A 363 -0.86 -16.26 7.40
C ARG A 363 -1.08 -16.16 5.89
N TYR A 364 -1.64 -15.02 5.48
CA TYR A 364 -1.99 -14.75 4.09
C TYR A 364 -0.77 -14.25 3.31
N LYS A 365 -0.42 -14.95 2.22
CA LYS A 365 0.58 -14.57 1.24
C LYS A 365 0.06 -13.42 0.40
N VAL A 366 0.57 -12.22 0.60
CA VAL A 366 0.12 -11.03 -0.13
C VAL A 366 0.67 -10.96 -1.55
N GLY A 367 1.64 -11.82 -1.87
CA GLY A 367 2.33 -11.88 -3.16
C GLY A 367 3.37 -10.77 -3.33
N ASP A 368 3.78 -10.13 -2.24
CA ASP A 368 4.89 -9.18 -2.20
C ASP A 368 6.13 -9.84 -1.60
N VAL A 369 7.30 -9.34 -1.99
CA VAL A 369 8.62 -9.72 -1.49
C VAL A 369 9.16 -8.57 -0.64
N GLY A 370 9.82 -8.91 0.47
CA GLY A 370 10.38 -7.91 1.36
C GLY A 370 11.39 -8.48 2.35
N ARG A 371 11.84 -7.62 3.24
CA ARG A 371 12.70 -7.98 4.37
C ARG A 371 12.45 -7.07 5.56
N PHE A 372 12.71 -7.55 6.76
CA PHE A 372 12.81 -6.67 7.92
C PHE A 372 14.17 -5.97 7.94
N VAL A 373 14.17 -4.75 8.41
CA VAL A 373 15.38 -3.95 8.64
C VAL A 373 15.80 -4.14 10.09
N PRO A 374 16.98 -4.74 10.34
CA PRO A 374 17.39 -5.12 11.70
C PRO A 374 17.71 -3.91 12.60
N GLU A 375 18.13 -2.75 12.01
CA GLU A 375 18.52 -1.60 12.78
C GLU A 375 17.33 -0.87 13.39
N LEU A 376 17.49 -0.40 14.61
CA LEU A 376 16.49 0.45 15.29
C LEU A 376 16.38 1.83 14.61
N CYS A 377 15.18 2.36 14.55
CA CYS A 377 14.94 3.67 13.98
C CYS A 377 15.30 4.79 14.97
N ARG A 378 15.98 5.82 14.48
CA ARG A 378 16.31 7.03 15.27
C ARG A 378 15.10 7.85 15.74
N CYS A 379 13.90 7.54 15.23
CA CYS A 379 12.67 8.22 15.65
C CYS A 379 12.15 7.78 17.04
N GLY A 380 12.80 6.81 17.67
CA GLY A 380 12.48 6.27 18.99
C GLY A 380 11.33 5.25 19.02
N ARG A 381 10.69 4.95 17.89
CA ARG A 381 9.69 3.89 17.83
C ARG A 381 10.36 2.52 17.84
N THR A 382 9.73 1.59 18.53
CA THR A 382 10.23 0.22 18.73
C THR A 382 9.56 -0.81 17.81
N THR A 383 8.63 -0.37 16.95
CA THR A 383 8.01 -1.24 15.95
C THR A 383 9.01 -1.61 14.87
N ARG A 384 8.99 -2.88 14.41
CA ARG A 384 9.87 -3.34 13.33
C ARG A 384 9.65 -2.51 12.07
N ARG A 385 10.71 -2.42 11.27
CA ARG A 385 10.65 -1.77 9.97
C ARG A 385 10.75 -2.81 8.87
N ILE A 386 9.97 -2.61 7.80
CA ILE A 386 9.95 -3.47 6.62
C ILE A 386 10.34 -2.67 5.37
N GLU A 387 11.09 -3.30 4.49
CA GLU A 387 11.26 -2.89 3.09
C GLU A 387 10.46 -3.82 2.21
N VAL A 388 9.58 -3.25 1.39
CA VAL A 388 8.85 -3.98 0.35
C VAL A 388 9.65 -3.86 -0.94
N LEU A 389 10.06 -4.99 -1.49
CA LEU A 389 11.02 -5.07 -2.59
C LEU A 389 10.37 -5.37 -3.96
N GLY A 390 9.06 -5.50 -3.98
CA GLY A 390 8.27 -5.70 -5.20
C GLY A 390 7.35 -6.91 -5.12
N ARG A 391 6.85 -7.34 -6.27
CA ARG A 391 5.97 -8.50 -6.40
C ARG A 391 6.77 -9.79 -6.57
N MET A 392 6.31 -10.88 -5.95
CA MET A 392 6.91 -12.20 -6.13
C MET A 392 6.93 -12.62 -7.61
N GLN A 393 5.84 -12.37 -8.33
CA GLN A 393 5.71 -12.68 -9.77
C GLN A 393 6.63 -11.86 -10.69
N GLU A 394 7.21 -10.76 -10.19
CA GLU A 394 8.15 -9.89 -10.89
C GLU A 394 9.60 -10.10 -10.40
N THR A 395 9.79 -10.96 -9.40
CA THR A 395 11.11 -11.29 -8.85
C THR A 395 11.77 -12.35 -9.71
N ILE A 396 12.99 -12.06 -10.19
CA ILE A 396 13.77 -12.99 -11.00
C ILE A 396 14.55 -13.89 -10.05
N GLN A 397 14.31 -15.20 -10.15
CA GLN A 397 15.13 -16.19 -9.47
C GLN A 397 16.29 -16.54 -10.37
N HIS A 398 17.50 -16.23 -9.94
CA HIS A 398 18.73 -16.51 -10.65
C HIS A 398 19.70 -17.24 -9.71
N GLU A 399 19.95 -18.51 -10.00
CA GLU A 399 20.65 -19.42 -9.07
C GLU A 399 19.98 -19.41 -7.67
N GLU A 400 20.72 -19.20 -6.59
CA GLU A 400 20.18 -19.11 -5.23
C GLU A 400 19.73 -17.69 -4.83
N ARG A 401 19.86 -16.69 -5.73
CA ARG A 401 19.56 -15.29 -5.45
C ARG A 401 18.21 -14.87 -6.01
N TRP A 402 17.56 -14.00 -5.27
CA TRP A 402 16.36 -13.30 -5.71
C TRP A 402 16.74 -11.89 -6.16
N ILE A 403 16.62 -11.61 -7.45
CA ILE A 403 16.77 -10.27 -8.00
C ILE A 403 15.40 -9.63 -8.00
N THR A 404 15.22 -8.71 -7.05
CA THR A 404 13.92 -8.10 -6.79
C THR A 404 13.63 -6.92 -7.71
N PRO A 405 12.35 -6.60 -7.95
CA PRO A 405 11.96 -5.38 -8.65
C PRO A 405 12.60 -4.10 -8.07
N ALA A 406 12.81 -4.04 -6.74
CA ALA A 406 13.46 -2.89 -6.11
C ALA A 406 14.92 -2.73 -6.54
N ALA A 407 15.68 -3.81 -6.65
CA ALA A 407 17.07 -3.76 -7.11
C ALA A 407 17.16 -3.24 -8.55
N ILE A 408 16.24 -3.67 -9.40
CA ILE A 408 16.16 -3.23 -10.79
C ILE A 408 15.73 -1.75 -10.88
N ALA A 409 14.72 -1.34 -10.09
CA ALA A 409 14.24 0.03 -10.04
C ALA A 409 15.31 1.00 -9.49
N GLU A 410 16.15 0.53 -8.57
CA GLU A 410 17.26 1.31 -8.04
C GLU A 410 18.26 1.67 -9.14
N ILE A 411 18.60 0.72 -10.02
CA ILE A 411 19.46 0.95 -11.18
C ILE A 411 18.78 1.88 -12.18
N ALA A 412 17.55 1.57 -12.59
CA ALA A 412 16.87 2.35 -13.63
C ALA A 412 16.70 3.82 -13.21
N TYR A 413 16.25 4.08 -11.99
CA TYR A 413 16.04 5.44 -11.49
C TYR A 413 17.29 6.11 -10.91
N SER A 414 18.46 5.43 -10.90
CA SER A 414 19.75 6.10 -10.66
C SER A 414 20.10 7.06 -11.79
N ASP A 415 19.58 6.81 -13.01
CA ASP A 415 19.72 7.66 -14.17
C ASP A 415 18.54 8.65 -14.26
N ARG A 416 18.83 9.95 -14.23
CA ARG A 416 17.82 11.01 -14.33
C ARG A 416 17.16 11.11 -15.70
N GLY A 417 17.76 10.48 -16.71
CA GLY A 417 17.21 10.38 -18.06
C GLY A 417 16.09 9.36 -18.20
N VAL A 418 15.74 8.64 -17.12
CA VAL A 418 14.68 7.61 -17.12
C VAL A 418 13.43 8.16 -16.45
N SER A 419 12.30 8.16 -17.19
CA SER A 419 10.98 8.48 -16.62
C SER A 419 10.18 7.23 -16.27
N ASN A 420 10.35 6.15 -17.03
CA ASN A 420 9.74 4.85 -16.77
C ASN A 420 10.59 3.75 -17.41
N PHE A 421 10.47 2.53 -16.92
CA PHE A 421 11.17 1.37 -17.48
C PHE A 421 10.36 0.09 -17.26
N ARG A 422 10.72 -0.95 -18.03
CA ARG A 422 10.25 -2.32 -17.82
C ARG A 422 11.31 -3.29 -18.31
N VAL A 423 11.46 -4.39 -17.60
CA VAL A 423 12.33 -5.51 -18.00
C VAL A 423 11.44 -6.66 -18.48
N ASP A 424 11.59 -7.04 -19.74
CA ASP A 424 10.88 -8.18 -20.33
C ASP A 424 11.85 -9.36 -20.51
N GLU A 425 11.54 -10.53 -19.94
CA GLU A 425 12.25 -11.78 -20.23
C GLU A 425 11.91 -12.21 -21.67
N ILE A 426 12.90 -12.24 -22.57
CA ILE A 426 12.74 -12.57 -23.98
C ILE A 426 13.24 -13.97 -24.36
N GLY A 427 14.05 -14.58 -23.50
CA GLY A 427 14.59 -15.93 -23.64
C GLY A 427 15.30 -16.38 -22.37
N VAL A 428 15.85 -17.59 -22.38
CA VAL A 428 16.65 -18.10 -21.24
C VAL A 428 17.87 -17.20 -21.04
N ASN A 429 17.99 -16.61 -19.86
CA ASN A 429 19.03 -15.64 -19.53
C ASN A 429 19.12 -14.46 -20.53
N GLN A 430 18.00 -14.08 -21.15
CA GLN A 430 17.92 -12.97 -22.10
C GLN A 430 16.82 -12.01 -21.70
N PHE A 431 17.15 -10.75 -21.50
CA PHE A 431 16.24 -9.70 -21.08
C PHE A 431 16.30 -8.49 -22.03
N GLU A 432 15.15 -7.85 -22.23
CA GLU A 432 15.05 -6.56 -22.90
C GLU A 432 14.71 -5.49 -21.88
N LEU A 433 15.56 -4.48 -21.77
CA LEU A 433 15.31 -3.28 -20.94
C LEU A 433 14.61 -2.23 -21.80
N GLN A 434 13.30 -2.04 -21.58
CA GLN A 434 12.54 -0.97 -22.21
C GLN A 434 12.63 0.28 -21.33
N ILE A 435 12.95 1.42 -21.95
CA ILE A 435 13.19 2.68 -21.22
C ILE A 435 12.39 3.80 -21.90
N THR A 436 11.67 4.56 -21.10
CA THR A 436 11.06 5.82 -21.51
C THR A 436 11.95 6.99 -21.05
N PRO A 437 12.36 7.89 -21.94
CA PRO A 437 13.16 9.05 -21.59
C PRO A 437 12.46 9.98 -20.58
N SER A 438 13.24 10.76 -19.86
CA SER A 438 12.75 11.69 -18.85
C SER A 438 11.82 12.76 -19.42
N ILE A 439 10.81 13.13 -18.62
CA ILE A 439 9.83 14.18 -18.96
C ILE A 439 10.52 15.54 -19.23
N ASN A 440 11.63 15.83 -18.55
CA ASN A 440 12.40 17.07 -18.75
C ASN A 440 13.28 17.09 -20.01
N GLY A 441 13.29 16.01 -20.79
CA GLY A 441 14.06 15.88 -22.03
C GLY A 441 15.48 15.36 -21.85
N GLN A 442 15.92 15.04 -20.63
CA GLN A 442 17.21 14.39 -20.39
C GLN A 442 17.20 12.96 -20.95
N LEU A 443 18.24 12.60 -21.70
CA LEU A 443 18.38 11.26 -22.27
C LEU A 443 19.07 10.30 -21.28
N PRO A 444 18.67 9.03 -21.25
CA PRO A 444 19.29 8.01 -20.40
C PRO A 444 20.65 7.56 -20.94
N ASN A 445 21.57 7.24 -20.04
CA ASN A 445 22.83 6.60 -20.39
C ASN A 445 22.67 5.09 -20.50
N ILE A 446 22.30 4.63 -21.70
CA ILE A 446 21.95 3.24 -21.99
C ILE A 446 23.08 2.25 -21.66
N GLU A 447 24.31 2.58 -22.00
CA GLU A 447 25.45 1.66 -21.78
C GLU A 447 25.74 1.48 -20.28
N SER A 448 25.62 2.56 -19.49
CA SER A 448 25.72 2.46 -18.04
C SER A 448 24.60 1.60 -17.44
N LEU A 449 23.35 1.79 -17.87
CA LEU A 449 22.20 1.02 -17.40
C LEU A 449 22.33 -0.46 -17.73
N LYS A 450 22.70 -0.80 -18.98
CA LYS A 450 22.92 -2.19 -19.40
C LYS A 450 24.01 -2.86 -18.59
N LYS A 451 25.13 -2.15 -18.36
CA LYS A 451 26.23 -2.67 -17.56
C LYS A 451 25.78 -2.96 -16.13
N GLN A 452 25.17 -1.98 -15.44
CA GLN A 452 24.69 -2.14 -14.07
C GLN A 452 23.64 -3.26 -13.96
N PHE A 453 22.71 -3.35 -14.93
CA PHE A 453 21.74 -4.44 -14.96
C PHE A 453 22.40 -5.80 -15.16
N SER A 454 23.38 -5.92 -16.08
CA SER A 454 24.13 -7.17 -16.27
C SER A 454 24.95 -7.57 -15.04
N ASP A 455 25.51 -6.59 -14.31
CA ASP A 455 26.28 -6.82 -13.09
C ASP A 455 25.40 -7.41 -11.95
N LEU A 456 24.10 -7.16 -11.92
CA LEU A 456 23.16 -7.83 -10.97
C LEU A 456 23.14 -9.36 -11.16
N PHE A 457 23.46 -9.85 -12.34
CA PHE A 457 23.44 -11.27 -12.71
C PHE A 457 24.84 -11.82 -12.93
N ASP A 458 25.87 -11.21 -12.32
CA ASP A 458 27.28 -11.58 -12.49
C ASP A 458 27.69 -11.71 -13.98
N ARG A 459 27.05 -10.90 -14.83
CA ARG A 459 27.26 -10.89 -16.30
C ARG A 459 26.87 -12.19 -17.03
N SER A 460 26.09 -13.05 -16.38
CA SER A 460 25.66 -14.34 -16.96
C SER A 460 24.47 -14.22 -17.93
N ILE A 461 23.95 -13.00 -18.14
CA ILE A 461 22.78 -12.73 -18.99
C ILE A 461 23.12 -11.88 -20.22
N LYS A 462 22.26 -11.95 -21.22
CA LYS A 462 22.25 -11.04 -22.36
C LYS A 462 21.20 -9.94 -22.17
N VAL A 463 21.61 -8.69 -22.26
CA VAL A 463 20.75 -7.52 -22.07
C VAL A 463 20.60 -6.76 -23.38
N ALA A 464 19.44 -6.86 -24.02
CA ALA A 464 19.01 -5.96 -25.07
C ALA A 464 18.37 -4.71 -24.46
N HIS A 465 18.23 -3.66 -25.25
CA HIS A 465 17.49 -2.46 -24.85
C HIS A 465 16.61 -1.93 -25.95
N ARG A 466 15.58 -1.18 -25.57
CA ARG A 466 14.72 -0.45 -26.48
C ARG A 466 14.25 0.85 -25.83
N ILE A 467 14.48 1.97 -26.48
CA ILE A 467 13.90 3.24 -26.09
C ILE A 467 12.49 3.30 -26.66
N VAL A 468 11.51 3.51 -25.81
CA VAL A 468 10.09 3.63 -26.17
C VAL A 468 9.55 4.98 -25.69
N PRO A 469 8.68 5.63 -26.48
CA PRO A 469 8.16 6.95 -26.11
C PRO A 469 7.27 6.89 -24.86
N TYR A 470 6.62 5.75 -24.62
CA TYR A 470 5.74 5.54 -23.48
C TYR A 470 5.56 4.04 -23.17
N ILE A 471 5.54 3.69 -21.89
CA ILE A 471 5.19 2.35 -21.41
C ILE A 471 3.78 2.39 -20.86
N GLN A 472 2.87 1.63 -21.49
CA GLN A 472 1.48 1.55 -21.04
C GLN A 472 1.38 0.83 -19.68
N PRO A 473 0.53 1.33 -18.76
CA PRO A 473 0.21 0.58 -17.57
C PRO A 473 -0.57 -0.70 -17.92
N GLU A 474 -0.54 -1.67 -17.04
CA GLU A 474 -1.41 -2.85 -17.12
C GLU A 474 -2.89 -2.45 -16.96
N PRO A 475 -3.86 -3.31 -17.35
CA PRO A 475 -5.29 -2.99 -17.25
C PRO A 475 -5.78 -2.57 -15.86
N ASN A 476 -5.00 -2.90 -14.82
CA ASN A 476 -5.26 -2.47 -13.43
C ASN A 476 -4.61 -1.11 -13.08
N GLY A 477 -4.08 -0.37 -14.05
CA GLY A 477 -3.43 0.93 -13.90
C GLY A 477 -2.03 0.89 -13.29
N LYS A 478 -1.44 -0.30 -13.06
CA LYS A 478 -0.10 -0.44 -12.49
C LYS A 478 0.94 -0.62 -13.57
N PHE A 479 2.14 -0.10 -13.30
CA PHE A 479 3.32 -0.36 -14.12
C PHE A 479 4.05 -1.59 -13.58
N LEU A 480 4.33 -2.56 -14.46
CA LEU A 480 5.17 -3.70 -14.11
C LEU A 480 6.64 -3.29 -14.22
N THR A 481 7.42 -3.68 -13.22
CA THR A 481 8.89 -3.57 -13.26
C THR A 481 9.49 -4.67 -14.14
N CYS A 482 8.97 -5.90 -13.99
CA CYS A 482 9.42 -7.06 -14.76
C CYS A 482 8.24 -7.84 -15.33
N ARG A 483 8.40 -8.34 -16.56
CA ARG A 483 7.47 -9.27 -17.20
C ARG A 483 8.19 -10.57 -17.49
N LEU A 484 7.93 -11.61 -16.68
CA LEU A 484 8.60 -12.89 -16.75
C LEU A 484 7.75 -13.91 -17.52
N ARG A 485 8.35 -14.63 -18.47
CA ARG A 485 7.69 -15.69 -19.25
C ARG A 485 7.53 -16.98 -18.45
N SER A 486 8.48 -17.30 -17.60
CA SER A 486 8.49 -18.51 -16.76
C SER A 486 7.30 -18.57 -15.82
N PHE A 487 6.87 -17.44 -15.27
CA PHE A 487 5.71 -17.39 -14.39
C PHE A 487 4.37 -17.68 -15.09
N ARG A 488 4.23 -17.31 -16.38
CA ARG A 488 3.02 -17.61 -17.16
C ARG A 488 2.81 -19.11 -17.38
N ARG A 489 3.90 -19.89 -17.57
CA ARG A 489 3.83 -21.34 -17.76
C ARG A 489 3.35 -22.07 -16.51
N GLN A 490 3.73 -21.63 -15.30
CA GLN A 490 3.28 -22.22 -14.05
C GLN A 490 1.82 -21.88 -13.70
N GLY A 491 1.32 -20.71 -14.13
CA GLY A 491 -0.06 -20.29 -13.96
C GLY A 491 -1.04 -21.02 -14.89
N GLN A 492 -0.60 -21.39 -16.10
CA GLN A 492 -1.43 -22.14 -17.05
C GLN A 492 -1.49 -23.65 -16.79
N GLN A 493 -0.42 -24.24 -16.23
CA GLN A 493 -0.43 -25.66 -15.84
C GLN A 493 -1.27 -25.96 -14.57
N LYS A 494 -1.70 -24.94 -13.84
CA LYS A 494 -2.61 -25.11 -12.67
C LYS A 494 -4.08 -24.83 -12.99
N SER A 495 -4.41 -24.49 -14.23
CA SER A 495 -5.77 -24.22 -14.72
C SER A 495 -6.27 -25.27 -15.73
N GLU A 496 -5.49 -26.30 -16.03
CA GLU A 496 -5.91 -27.55 -16.63
C GLU A 496 -5.98 -28.64 -15.55
#